data_815ac4e22519507139a992d768019e70
#
_entry.id   815ac4e22519507139a992d768019e70
#
_cell.length_a   1.000
_cell.length_b   1.000
_cell.length_c   1.000
_cell.angle_alpha   90.00
_cell.angle_beta   90.00
_cell.angle_gamma   90.00
#
_symmetry.space_group_name_H-M   'P 1'
#
loop_
_entity.id
_entity.type
_entity.pdbx_description
1 polymer ?
#
loop_
_entity_poly.entity_id
_entity_poly.type
_entity_poly.pdbx_seq_one_letter_code
_entity_poly.pdbx_strand_id
1 'polypeptide(L)'
;MSKLQVVVSGGGIGGLSLALSLHQAGIAVRIYEAVRDPSPLGVGINLQPTAVRELTELGLGGTLARCGNATERLNLCNKFGQLIYSEPRGLAAGYRWPHRGELQLILLRAVRERIGDRNVRTGARLTGFTQRGRRLRVHFRDRESGSEFFDEADVLVGADGIHSAVRHQLYPAEGEPRFARQILWRAAVEAEPFLDGRTMVIAGHFHQRIIVYPIGRAARGQLLTNWICQMTVPDQAPPREDWNRRIEKQKVLAVFGRWRFSWLDLPALIEQSLDIYEFPLVDRDPVSRWSFGPVTLLGDAAHPMQPIGSQAGSQAILDARALTRAIIETDDPSAALARYDAERRPAMNDITLRNRNLGPEAAMQLVEERAPNGFARIEDVISRHELDAITNSFATAAGLDVKTVNDRPSYVHGHVETD
;
A
#
# COMPACT_ATOMS: atom_id res chain seq x y z
N MET A 1 26.42 8.20 -25.82
CA MET A 1 25.79 7.01 -25.21
C MET A 1 24.29 7.12 -25.41
N SER A 2 23.58 6.07 -25.87
CA SER A 2 22.12 6.09 -25.95
C SER A 2 21.55 6.26 -24.54
N LYS A 3 20.56 7.15 -24.39
CA LYS A 3 19.93 7.42 -23.10
C LYS A 3 19.25 6.14 -22.59
N LEU A 4 19.52 5.74 -21.34
CA LEU A 4 18.93 4.54 -20.69
C LEU A 4 17.41 4.53 -20.88
N GLN A 5 16.86 3.40 -21.33
CA GLN A 5 15.43 3.19 -21.57
C GLN A 5 14.86 2.20 -20.52
N VAL A 6 13.97 2.69 -19.68
CA VAL A 6 13.30 1.87 -18.65
C VAL A 6 11.86 1.58 -19.08
N VAL A 7 11.46 0.32 -19.04
CA VAL A 7 10.06 -0.11 -19.18
C VAL A 7 9.53 -0.53 -17.81
N VAL A 8 8.39 0.02 -17.44
CA VAL A 8 7.66 -0.31 -16.21
C VAL A 8 6.37 -1.03 -16.57
N SER A 9 6.20 -2.24 -16.10
CA SER A 9 4.95 -3.00 -16.19
C SER A 9 4.14 -2.76 -14.93
N GLY A 10 3.00 -2.08 -15.07
CA GLY A 10 2.07 -1.75 -14.00
C GLY A 10 1.98 -0.25 -13.69
N GLY A 11 0.78 0.31 -13.82
CA GLY A 11 0.40 1.69 -13.49
C GLY A 11 -0.21 1.83 -12.09
N GLY A 12 0.24 1.03 -11.13
CA GLY A 12 -0.09 1.17 -9.72
C GLY A 12 0.72 2.28 -9.04
N ILE A 13 0.51 2.47 -7.74
CA ILE A 13 1.18 3.53 -6.95
C ILE A 13 2.70 3.44 -7.10
N GLY A 14 3.30 2.25 -6.99
CA GLY A 14 4.75 2.07 -7.10
C GLY A 14 5.28 2.38 -8.50
N GLY A 15 4.65 1.83 -9.56
CA GLY A 15 5.09 2.05 -10.94
C GLY A 15 4.98 3.51 -11.38
N LEU A 16 3.88 4.19 -11.01
CA LEU A 16 3.71 5.62 -11.31
C LEU A 16 4.69 6.49 -10.52
N SER A 17 4.95 6.16 -9.25
CA SER A 17 5.96 6.86 -8.45
C SER A 17 7.36 6.67 -9.02
N LEU A 18 7.68 5.47 -9.53
CA LEU A 18 8.94 5.20 -10.21
C LEU A 18 9.09 6.04 -11.48
N ALA A 19 8.04 6.14 -12.29
CA ALA A 19 8.10 6.95 -13.51
C ALA A 19 8.34 8.42 -13.21
N LEU A 20 7.68 8.99 -12.21
CA LEU A 20 7.93 10.36 -11.76
C LEU A 20 9.36 10.55 -11.26
N SER A 21 9.86 9.58 -10.49
CA SER A 21 11.22 9.63 -9.94
C SER A 21 12.29 9.53 -11.03
N LEU A 22 12.14 8.62 -12.01
CA LEU A 22 13.03 8.48 -13.16
C LEU A 22 13.00 9.74 -14.04
N HIS A 23 11.81 10.29 -14.29
CA HIS A 23 11.66 11.54 -15.03
C HIS A 23 12.41 12.70 -14.35
N GLN A 24 12.25 12.87 -13.03
CA GLN A 24 12.97 13.87 -12.25
C GLN A 24 14.49 13.72 -12.39
N ALA A 25 14.98 12.50 -12.53
CA ALA A 25 16.39 12.17 -12.76
C ALA A 25 16.81 12.28 -14.25
N GLY A 26 15.92 12.69 -15.16
CA GLY A 26 16.20 12.79 -16.59
C GLY A 26 16.33 11.45 -17.33
N ILE A 27 15.85 10.34 -16.71
CA ILE A 27 15.90 8.99 -17.27
C ILE A 27 14.61 8.72 -18.06
N ALA A 28 14.76 8.20 -19.28
CA ALA A 28 13.62 7.90 -20.14
C ALA A 28 12.86 6.66 -19.64
N VAL A 29 11.53 6.80 -19.51
CA VAL A 29 10.65 5.75 -18.96
C VAL A 29 9.37 5.62 -19.79
N ARG A 30 8.90 4.38 -19.96
CA ARG A 30 7.58 4.05 -20.53
C ARG A 30 6.84 3.13 -19.57
N ILE A 31 5.53 3.38 -19.42
CA ILE A 31 4.64 2.61 -18.56
C ILE A 31 3.62 1.85 -19.40
N TYR A 32 3.40 0.59 -19.02
CA TYR A 32 2.38 -0.28 -19.58
C TYR A 32 1.45 -0.75 -18.44
N GLU A 33 0.17 -0.38 -18.53
CA GLU A 33 -0.86 -0.72 -17.54
C GLU A 33 -1.91 -1.65 -18.17
N ALA A 34 -2.21 -2.74 -17.48
CA ALA A 34 -3.15 -3.75 -17.95
C ALA A 34 -4.60 -3.27 -17.97
N VAL A 35 -4.98 -2.39 -17.03
CA VAL A 35 -6.33 -1.78 -16.99
C VAL A 35 -6.38 -0.67 -18.03
N ARG A 36 -7.41 -0.68 -18.89
CA ARG A 36 -7.58 0.32 -19.94
C ARG A 36 -7.92 1.70 -19.36
N ASP A 37 -8.97 1.72 -18.55
CA ASP A 37 -9.50 2.93 -17.94
C ASP A 37 -9.37 2.82 -16.41
N PRO A 38 -8.20 3.18 -15.84
CA PRO A 38 -8.04 3.20 -14.41
C PRO A 38 -9.07 4.12 -13.76
N SER A 39 -9.92 3.56 -12.94
CA SER A 39 -10.96 4.28 -12.20
C SER A 39 -10.62 4.29 -10.71
N PRO A 40 -11.19 5.20 -9.92
CA PRO A 40 -10.96 5.23 -8.49
C PRO A 40 -11.60 4.02 -7.82
N LEU A 41 -10.91 2.87 -7.91
CA LEU A 41 -11.31 1.64 -7.26
C LEU A 41 -10.74 1.58 -5.85
N GLY A 42 -11.55 1.02 -4.98
CA GLY A 42 -11.12 0.74 -3.61
C GLY A 42 -11.64 1.79 -2.63
N VAL A 43 -10.92 1.92 -1.57
CA VAL A 43 -11.27 2.63 -0.35
C VAL A 43 -10.02 3.39 0.14
N GLY A 44 -10.01 3.85 1.38
CA GLY A 44 -8.88 4.57 1.93
C GLY A 44 -7.55 3.81 1.86
N ILE A 45 -6.47 4.56 1.68
CA ILE A 45 -5.09 4.09 1.86
C ILE A 45 -4.41 5.00 2.89
N ASN A 46 -3.59 4.40 3.74
CA ASN A 46 -2.74 5.14 4.64
C ASN A 46 -1.36 5.36 3.99
N LEU A 47 -0.96 6.61 3.87
CA LEU A 47 0.40 6.99 3.51
C LEU A 47 1.18 7.34 4.76
N GLN A 48 2.26 6.62 4.98
CA GLN A 48 3.20 6.89 6.06
C GLN A 48 3.96 8.20 5.81
N PRO A 49 4.47 8.88 6.84
CA PRO A 49 5.22 10.13 6.70
C PRO A 49 6.36 10.05 5.70
N THR A 50 7.07 8.91 5.65
CA THR A 50 8.14 8.63 4.69
C THR A 50 7.67 8.76 3.24
N ALA A 51 6.52 8.16 2.92
CA ALA A 51 5.96 8.21 1.57
C ALA A 51 5.41 9.60 1.22
N VAL A 52 4.78 10.28 2.19
CA VAL A 52 4.30 11.66 2.02
C VAL A 52 5.46 12.59 1.68
N ARG A 53 6.58 12.44 2.37
CA ARG A 53 7.81 13.20 2.08
C ARG A 53 8.30 12.95 0.65
N GLU A 54 8.44 11.69 0.23
CA GLU A 54 8.91 11.36 -1.12
C GLU A 54 7.97 11.90 -2.21
N LEU A 55 6.66 11.80 -2.02
CA LEU A 55 5.70 12.38 -2.95
C LEU A 55 5.74 13.92 -2.95
N THR A 56 6.07 14.53 -1.82
CA THR A 56 6.28 15.99 -1.74
C THR A 56 7.51 16.41 -2.53
N GLU A 57 8.62 15.67 -2.41
CA GLU A 57 9.84 15.87 -3.19
C GLU A 57 9.61 15.64 -4.71
N LEU A 58 8.65 14.80 -5.07
CA LEU A 58 8.16 14.65 -6.44
C LEU A 58 7.21 15.77 -6.88
N GLY A 59 7.03 16.85 -6.10
CA GLY A 59 6.19 17.99 -6.43
C GLY A 59 4.68 17.74 -6.27
N LEU A 60 4.27 16.73 -5.50
CA LEU A 60 2.86 16.40 -5.28
C LEU A 60 2.31 16.84 -3.91
N GLY A 61 3.15 17.48 -3.08
CA GLY A 61 2.78 17.86 -1.71
C GLY A 61 1.53 18.72 -1.63
N GLY A 62 1.41 19.76 -2.48
CA GLY A 62 0.23 20.63 -2.55
C GLY A 62 -1.05 19.89 -2.97
N THR A 63 -0.94 18.93 -3.89
CA THR A 63 -2.08 18.10 -4.31
C THR A 63 -2.49 17.13 -3.20
N LEU A 64 -1.54 16.48 -2.55
CA LEU A 64 -1.80 15.60 -1.42
C LEU A 64 -2.41 16.34 -0.23
N ALA A 65 -2.04 17.59 0.01
CA ALA A 65 -2.62 18.41 1.07
C ALA A 65 -4.12 18.71 0.85
N ARG A 66 -4.55 18.75 -0.42
CA ARG A 66 -5.97 18.93 -0.79
C ARG A 66 -6.75 17.62 -0.83
N CYS A 67 -6.07 16.49 -1.00
CA CYS A 67 -6.66 15.17 -1.06
C CYS A 67 -6.45 14.44 0.27
N GLY A 68 -7.49 13.77 0.74
CA GLY A 68 -7.41 12.99 1.96
C GLY A 68 -7.44 13.81 3.24
N ASN A 69 -7.45 13.11 4.35
CA ASN A 69 -7.50 13.68 5.69
C ASN A 69 -6.17 13.49 6.42
N ALA A 70 -5.79 14.48 7.22
CA ALA A 70 -4.62 14.33 8.10
C ALA A 70 -5.05 13.58 9.35
N THR A 71 -4.41 12.46 9.63
CA THR A 71 -4.63 11.71 10.87
C THR A 71 -3.64 12.19 11.92
N GLU A 72 -4.16 12.52 13.09
CA GLU A 72 -3.37 13.00 14.22
C GLU A 72 -3.12 11.90 15.25
N ARG A 73 -3.93 10.82 15.22
CA ARG A 73 -3.90 9.78 16.24
C ARG A 73 -4.28 8.40 15.69
N LEU A 74 -3.65 7.36 16.20
CA LEU A 74 -4.09 5.97 16.09
C LEU A 74 -4.49 5.47 17.47
N ASN A 75 -5.70 4.92 17.57
CA ASN A 75 -6.17 4.24 18.77
C ASN A 75 -6.32 2.74 18.51
N LEU A 76 -5.71 1.91 19.36
CA LEU A 76 -5.99 0.48 19.45
C LEU A 76 -6.99 0.26 20.59
N CYS A 77 -8.08 -0.43 20.30
CA CYS A 77 -9.16 -0.70 21.26
C CYS A 77 -9.49 -2.20 21.30
N ASN A 78 -10.03 -2.66 22.42
CA ASN A 78 -10.60 -4.01 22.47
C ASN A 78 -11.95 -4.08 21.72
N LYS A 79 -12.57 -5.27 21.67
CA LYS A 79 -13.87 -5.50 21.00
C LYS A 79 -15.05 -4.71 21.59
N PHE A 80 -14.90 -4.14 22.79
CA PHE A 80 -15.89 -3.27 23.44
C PHE A 80 -15.63 -1.78 23.20
N GLY A 81 -14.56 -1.43 22.47
CA GLY A 81 -14.17 -0.04 22.19
C GLY A 81 -13.39 0.63 23.31
N GLN A 82 -12.95 -0.12 24.33
CA GLN A 82 -12.10 0.38 25.41
C GLN A 82 -10.67 0.57 24.89
N LEU A 83 -10.07 1.72 25.18
CA LEU A 83 -8.75 2.11 24.70
C LEU A 83 -7.65 1.26 25.33
N ILE A 84 -6.85 0.60 24.48
CA ILE A 84 -5.63 -0.14 24.88
C ILE A 84 -4.40 0.75 24.75
N TYR A 85 -4.26 1.39 23.58
CA TYR A 85 -3.09 2.19 23.24
C TYR A 85 -3.47 3.34 22.35
N SER A 86 -2.85 4.50 22.56
CA SER A 86 -3.04 5.66 21.72
C SER A 86 -1.68 6.20 21.31
N GLU A 87 -1.47 6.28 20.00
CA GLU A 87 -0.25 6.78 19.38
C GLU A 87 -0.52 8.12 18.69
N PRO A 88 0.14 9.22 19.11
CA PRO A 88 0.10 10.44 18.34
C PRO A 88 0.84 10.23 17.01
N ARG A 89 0.24 10.66 15.92
CA ARG A 89 0.84 10.62 14.60
C ARG A 89 1.56 11.93 14.35
N GLY A 90 2.90 11.89 14.29
CA GLY A 90 3.75 13.06 14.19
C GLY A 90 3.45 13.95 12.98
N LEU A 91 3.58 15.26 13.19
CA LEU A 91 3.04 16.27 12.30
C LEU A 91 4.03 16.79 11.25
N ALA A 92 5.35 16.68 11.44
CA ALA A 92 6.32 17.35 10.57
C ALA A 92 6.32 16.79 9.14
N ALA A 93 6.28 15.44 8.96
CA ALA A 93 6.11 14.81 7.65
C ALA A 93 4.64 14.43 7.37
N GLY A 94 3.80 14.33 8.40
CA GLY A 94 2.37 14.08 8.37
C GLY A 94 1.97 12.74 7.78
N TYR A 95 0.96 12.11 8.38
CA TYR A 95 0.25 11.00 7.75
C TYR A 95 -0.82 11.56 6.83
N ARG A 96 -1.14 10.87 5.74
CA ARG A 96 -2.22 11.21 4.83
C ARG A 96 -3.07 9.97 4.51
N TRP A 97 -4.37 10.17 4.45
CA TRP A 97 -5.36 9.12 4.22
C TRP A 97 -6.23 9.47 3.02
N PRO A 98 -5.67 9.43 1.79
CA PRO A 98 -6.47 9.65 0.60
C PRO A 98 -7.29 8.41 0.25
N HIS A 99 -8.28 8.60 -0.60
CA HIS A 99 -8.89 7.49 -1.31
C HIS A 99 -7.84 6.86 -2.25
N ARG A 100 -7.64 5.53 -2.18
CA ARG A 100 -6.57 4.83 -2.91
C ARG A 100 -6.62 5.07 -4.42
N GLY A 101 -7.83 4.97 -5.00
CA GLY A 101 -8.02 5.19 -6.42
C GLY A 101 -7.78 6.64 -6.82
N GLU A 102 -8.14 7.60 -5.97
CA GLU A 102 -7.85 9.01 -6.21
C GLU A 102 -6.34 9.28 -6.22
N LEU A 103 -5.59 8.73 -5.27
CA LEU A 103 -4.13 8.81 -5.27
C LEU A 103 -3.54 8.25 -6.56
N GLN A 104 -4.00 7.08 -7.02
CA GLN A 104 -3.52 6.48 -8.27
C GLN A 104 -3.81 7.40 -9.47
N LEU A 105 -5.00 7.99 -9.55
CA LEU A 105 -5.34 8.92 -10.63
C LEU A 105 -4.54 10.23 -10.59
N ILE A 106 -4.23 10.75 -9.40
CA ILE A 106 -3.35 11.90 -9.23
C ILE A 106 -1.95 11.58 -9.78
N LEU A 107 -1.40 10.44 -9.39
CA LEU A 107 -0.11 9.98 -9.88
C LEU A 107 -0.11 9.77 -11.40
N LEU A 108 -1.15 9.12 -11.94
CA LEU A 108 -1.29 8.87 -13.39
C LEU A 108 -1.38 10.19 -14.18
N ARG A 109 -2.13 11.16 -13.67
CA ARG A 109 -2.22 12.48 -14.28
C ARG A 109 -0.86 13.17 -14.29
N ALA A 110 -0.17 13.23 -13.15
CA ALA A 110 1.15 13.82 -13.06
C ALA A 110 2.18 13.13 -13.98
N VAL A 111 2.10 11.80 -14.10
CA VAL A 111 2.94 11.04 -15.03
C VAL A 111 2.65 11.47 -16.48
N ARG A 112 1.38 11.48 -16.91
CA ARG A 112 1.00 11.89 -18.28
C ARG A 112 1.43 13.31 -18.60
N GLU A 113 1.26 14.23 -17.68
CA GLU A 113 1.67 15.64 -17.83
C GLU A 113 3.19 15.80 -18.00
N ARG A 114 4.00 15.01 -17.27
CA ARG A 114 5.45 15.19 -17.23
C ARG A 114 6.20 14.35 -18.27
N ILE A 115 5.83 13.08 -18.45
CA ILE A 115 6.50 12.21 -19.42
C ILE A 115 5.81 12.15 -20.80
N GLY A 116 4.57 12.67 -20.89
CA GLY A 116 3.74 12.70 -22.09
C GLY A 116 2.94 11.40 -22.29
N ASP A 117 1.71 11.54 -22.83
CA ASP A 117 0.75 10.43 -23.02
C ASP A 117 1.32 9.28 -23.87
N ARG A 118 2.18 9.56 -24.85
CA ARG A 118 2.82 8.53 -25.69
C ARG A 118 3.67 7.52 -24.93
N ASN A 119 4.11 7.89 -23.72
CA ASN A 119 4.94 7.05 -22.85
C ASN A 119 4.10 6.28 -21.80
N VAL A 120 2.77 6.42 -21.84
CA VAL A 120 1.83 5.75 -20.95
C VAL A 120 0.80 4.99 -21.76
N ARG A 121 0.92 3.67 -21.84
CA ARG A 121 -0.04 2.83 -22.56
C ARG A 121 -0.87 2.01 -21.58
N THR A 122 -2.15 2.31 -21.51
CA THR A 122 -3.16 1.53 -20.77
C THR A 122 -3.79 0.46 -21.67
N GLY A 123 -4.45 -0.55 -21.10
CA GLY A 123 -4.97 -1.70 -21.82
C GLY A 123 -3.91 -2.70 -22.30
N ALA A 124 -2.67 -2.55 -21.86
CA ALA A 124 -1.51 -3.33 -22.29
C ALA A 124 -1.02 -4.27 -21.18
N ARG A 125 -1.35 -5.55 -21.27
CA ARG A 125 -0.91 -6.56 -20.29
C ARG A 125 0.41 -7.19 -20.73
N LEU A 126 1.40 -7.18 -19.85
CA LEU A 126 2.65 -7.91 -20.05
C LEU A 126 2.39 -9.41 -20.12
N THR A 127 2.96 -10.08 -21.13
CA THR A 127 2.88 -11.53 -21.32
C THR A 127 4.21 -12.24 -21.09
N GLY A 128 5.32 -11.50 -21.10
CA GLY A 128 6.64 -12.02 -20.84
C GLY A 128 7.75 -11.10 -21.35
N PHE A 129 8.98 -11.54 -21.20
CA PHE A 129 10.15 -10.83 -21.73
C PHE A 129 11.24 -11.82 -22.16
N THR A 130 12.09 -11.37 -23.09
CA THR A 130 13.27 -12.12 -23.55
C THR A 130 14.47 -11.20 -23.58
N GLN A 131 15.63 -11.70 -23.16
CA GLN A 131 16.88 -10.94 -23.27
C GLN A 131 17.54 -11.21 -24.61
N ARG A 132 17.96 -10.14 -25.30
CA ARG A 132 18.70 -10.18 -26.58
C ARG A 132 19.95 -9.33 -26.45
N GLY A 133 21.07 -9.98 -26.17
CA GLY A 133 22.32 -9.28 -25.87
C GLY A 133 22.19 -8.43 -24.63
N ARG A 134 22.40 -7.12 -24.76
CA ARG A 134 22.25 -6.14 -23.65
C ARG A 134 20.85 -5.59 -23.50
N ARG A 135 19.95 -5.85 -24.45
CA ARG A 135 18.57 -5.31 -24.43
C ARG A 135 17.54 -6.37 -24.10
N LEU A 136 16.44 -5.91 -23.58
CA LEU A 136 15.24 -6.71 -23.32
C LEU A 136 14.22 -6.45 -24.42
N ARG A 137 13.56 -7.51 -24.87
CA ARG A 137 12.31 -7.43 -25.61
C ARG A 137 11.18 -7.81 -24.68
N VAL A 138 10.30 -6.86 -24.38
CA VAL A 138 9.17 -6.98 -23.46
C VAL A 138 7.90 -7.17 -24.26
N HIS A 139 7.19 -8.26 -24.04
CA HIS A 139 6.01 -8.65 -24.81
C HIS A 139 4.72 -8.26 -24.11
N PHE A 140 3.78 -7.76 -24.84
CA PHE A 140 2.49 -7.29 -24.35
C PHE A 140 1.37 -7.84 -25.21
N ARG A 141 0.18 -7.94 -24.59
CA ARG A 141 -1.10 -8.17 -25.28
C ARG A 141 -2.04 -7.01 -25.00
N ASP A 142 -2.55 -6.41 -26.05
CA ASP A 142 -3.62 -5.43 -25.94
C ASP A 142 -4.91 -6.14 -25.49
N ARG A 143 -5.54 -5.66 -24.42
CA ARG A 143 -6.67 -6.34 -23.77
C ARG A 143 -7.98 -6.23 -24.57
N GLU A 144 -8.09 -5.27 -25.46
CA GLU A 144 -9.29 -5.07 -26.26
C GLU A 144 -9.19 -5.83 -27.57
N SER A 145 -8.15 -5.60 -28.33
CA SER A 145 -7.95 -6.21 -29.65
C SER A 145 -7.39 -7.63 -29.56
N GLY A 146 -6.80 -8.03 -28.41
CA GLY A 146 -6.07 -9.28 -28.27
C GLY A 146 -4.73 -9.31 -29.02
N SER A 147 -4.38 -8.24 -29.74
CA SER A 147 -3.15 -8.18 -30.54
C SER A 147 -1.90 -8.17 -29.67
N GLU A 148 -0.88 -8.86 -30.14
CA GLU A 148 0.41 -8.90 -29.48
C GLU A 148 1.35 -7.84 -30.07
N PHE A 149 2.15 -7.23 -29.22
CA PHE A 149 3.20 -6.28 -29.60
C PHE A 149 4.36 -6.39 -28.63
N PHE A 150 5.47 -5.75 -28.94
CA PHE A 150 6.61 -5.71 -28.04
C PHE A 150 7.21 -4.30 -27.97
N ASP A 151 7.99 -4.08 -26.93
CA ASP A 151 8.85 -2.93 -26.76
C ASP A 151 10.25 -3.36 -26.37
N GLU A 152 11.25 -2.53 -26.63
CA GLU A 152 12.65 -2.80 -26.30
C GLU A 152 13.13 -1.86 -25.20
N ALA A 153 13.82 -2.42 -24.21
CA ALA A 153 14.30 -1.70 -23.04
C ALA A 153 15.72 -2.13 -22.65
N ASP A 154 16.40 -1.27 -21.92
CA ASP A 154 17.65 -1.61 -21.22
C ASP A 154 17.35 -2.17 -19.85
N VAL A 155 16.23 -1.74 -19.24
CA VAL A 155 15.74 -2.20 -17.91
C VAL A 155 14.25 -2.47 -17.97
N LEU A 156 13.81 -3.59 -17.36
CA LEU A 156 12.41 -3.91 -17.10
C LEU A 156 12.15 -3.91 -15.59
N VAL A 157 11.13 -3.17 -15.17
CA VAL A 157 10.63 -3.17 -13.79
C VAL A 157 9.22 -3.75 -13.75
N GLY A 158 9.06 -4.89 -13.07
CA GLY A 158 7.77 -5.48 -12.74
C GLY A 158 7.16 -4.77 -11.53
N ALA A 159 6.16 -3.92 -11.78
CA ALA A 159 5.36 -3.23 -10.77
C ALA A 159 3.86 -3.60 -10.92
N ASP A 160 3.60 -4.80 -11.44
CA ASP A 160 2.31 -5.33 -11.90
C ASP A 160 1.55 -6.12 -10.81
N GLY A 161 1.88 -5.85 -9.54
CA GLY A 161 1.11 -6.28 -8.37
C GLY A 161 1.35 -7.73 -7.96
N ILE A 162 0.51 -8.24 -7.05
CA ILE A 162 0.66 -9.60 -6.47
C ILE A 162 0.57 -10.72 -7.50
N HIS A 163 -0.10 -10.49 -8.63
CA HIS A 163 -0.19 -11.41 -9.77
C HIS A 163 0.81 -11.09 -10.89
N SER A 164 1.94 -10.50 -10.54
CA SER A 164 2.98 -10.05 -11.47
C SER A 164 3.37 -11.13 -12.48
N ALA A 165 3.22 -10.79 -13.77
CA ALA A 165 3.69 -11.66 -14.84
C ALA A 165 5.23 -11.68 -14.93
N VAL A 166 5.89 -10.57 -14.54
CA VAL A 166 7.35 -10.53 -14.43
C VAL A 166 7.82 -11.49 -13.34
N ARG A 167 7.22 -11.44 -12.13
CA ARG A 167 7.54 -12.35 -11.03
C ARG A 167 7.27 -13.81 -11.41
N HIS A 168 6.14 -14.08 -12.05
CA HIS A 168 5.81 -15.43 -12.48
C HIS A 168 6.87 -16.02 -13.45
N GLN A 169 7.39 -15.20 -14.36
CA GLN A 169 8.45 -15.66 -15.27
C GLN A 169 9.78 -15.87 -14.53
N LEU A 170 10.08 -15.06 -13.50
CA LEU A 170 11.29 -15.22 -12.67
C LEU A 170 11.20 -16.39 -11.68
N TYR A 171 9.98 -16.68 -11.21
CA TYR A 171 9.68 -17.71 -10.21
C TYR A 171 8.51 -18.62 -10.66
N PRO A 172 8.68 -19.41 -11.72
CA PRO A 172 7.56 -20.18 -12.31
C PRO A 172 7.01 -21.28 -11.39
N ALA A 173 7.75 -21.69 -10.38
CA ALA A 173 7.34 -22.72 -9.40
C ALA A 173 6.74 -22.14 -8.11
N GLU A 174 6.56 -20.80 -8.00
CA GLU A 174 6.11 -20.16 -6.75
C GLU A 174 4.65 -20.51 -6.37
N GLY A 175 3.80 -20.78 -7.35
CA GLY A 175 2.40 -21.06 -7.12
C GLY A 175 1.52 -19.81 -6.89
N GLU A 176 0.33 -20.04 -6.35
CA GLU A 176 -0.67 -18.99 -6.08
C GLU A 176 -0.32 -18.19 -4.80
N PRO A 177 -0.90 -16.98 -4.64
CA PRO A 177 -0.79 -16.23 -3.39
C PRO A 177 -1.29 -17.03 -2.20
N ARG A 178 -0.61 -16.83 -1.07
CA ARG A 178 -0.95 -17.48 0.20
C ARG A 178 -2.17 -16.79 0.84
N PHE A 179 -3.23 -17.53 1.07
CA PHE A 179 -4.40 -17.06 1.78
C PHE A 179 -4.19 -17.08 3.30
N ALA A 180 -4.41 -15.97 3.98
CA ALA A 180 -4.25 -15.84 5.43
C ALA A 180 -5.47 -16.34 6.25
N ARG A 181 -6.46 -16.96 5.61
CA ARG A 181 -7.73 -17.40 6.23
C ARG A 181 -8.52 -16.26 6.88
N GLN A 182 -8.38 -15.07 6.30
CA GLN A 182 -9.14 -13.89 6.72
C GLN A 182 -9.73 -13.19 5.51
N ILE A 183 -10.90 -12.63 5.69
CA ILE A 183 -11.57 -11.77 4.72
C ILE A 183 -11.77 -10.39 5.31
N LEU A 184 -11.78 -9.40 4.41
CA LEU A 184 -12.07 -8.01 4.74
C LEU A 184 -13.32 -7.58 3.98
N TRP A 185 -14.27 -7.02 4.70
CA TRP A 185 -15.39 -6.28 4.13
C TRP A 185 -15.14 -4.80 4.36
N ARG A 186 -15.27 -4.00 3.33
CA ARG A 186 -14.90 -2.59 3.40
C ARG A 186 -15.76 -1.72 2.52
N ALA A 187 -15.99 -0.48 3.00
CA ALA A 187 -16.64 0.57 2.24
C ALA A 187 -16.14 1.95 2.67
N ALA A 188 -16.50 2.95 1.89
CA ALA A 188 -16.40 4.35 2.27
C ALA A 188 -17.81 4.96 2.25
N VAL A 189 -18.17 5.74 3.27
CA VAL A 189 -19.48 6.35 3.43
C VAL A 189 -19.34 7.74 4.02
N GLU A 190 -20.20 8.65 3.58
CA GLU A 190 -20.32 9.97 4.22
C GLU A 190 -21.03 9.82 5.55
N ALA A 191 -20.39 10.24 6.62
CA ALA A 191 -20.90 10.07 7.98
C ALA A 191 -20.51 11.27 8.87
N GLU A 192 -21.22 11.42 9.98
CA GLU A 192 -20.81 12.36 11.03
C GLU A 192 -19.42 12.03 11.55
N PRO A 193 -18.61 13.04 11.88
CA PRO A 193 -17.30 12.80 12.50
C PRO A 193 -17.44 11.99 13.79
N PHE A 194 -16.64 10.93 13.92
CA PHE A 194 -16.47 10.21 15.18
C PHE A 194 -15.23 10.73 15.91
N LEU A 195 -15.22 10.66 17.25
CA LEU A 195 -14.17 11.24 18.10
C LEU A 195 -13.87 12.70 17.70
N ASP A 196 -12.62 12.98 17.32
CA ASP A 196 -12.15 14.30 16.87
C ASP A 196 -12.17 14.48 15.34
N GLY A 197 -12.68 13.49 14.59
CA GLY A 197 -12.65 13.50 13.12
C GLY A 197 -11.25 13.36 12.50
N ARG A 198 -10.23 13.07 13.31
CA ARG A 198 -8.82 12.93 12.89
C ARG A 198 -8.14 11.70 13.46
N THR A 199 -8.90 10.85 14.11
CA THR A 199 -8.41 9.61 14.71
C THR A 199 -8.74 8.41 13.85
N MET A 200 -7.76 7.54 13.59
CA MET A 200 -7.96 6.17 13.17
C MET A 200 -8.17 5.27 14.37
N VAL A 201 -9.14 4.38 14.30
CA VAL A 201 -9.35 3.37 15.33
C VAL A 201 -9.26 1.98 14.73
N ILE A 202 -8.55 1.09 15.41
CA ILE A 202 -8.59 -0.36 15.22
C ILE A 202 -9.16 -0.95 16.49
N ALA A 203 -10.29 -1.64 16.39
CA ALA A 203 -10.96 -2.24 17.56
C ALA A 203 -11.27 -3.72 17.33
N GLY A 204 -11.01 -4.56 18.34
CA GLY A 204 -11.25 -6.01 18.30
C GLY A 204 -10.04 -6.84 18.66
N HIS A 205 -9.88 -7.97 17.98
CA HIS A 205 -8.81 -8.94 18.18
C HIS A 205 -8.47 -9.68 16.88
N PHE A 206 -7.54 -10.63 16.89
CA PHE A 206 -7.07 -11.35 15.70
C PHE A 206 -8.19 -11.94 14.84
N HIS A 207 -9.17 -12.58 15.47
CA HIS A 207 -10.23 -13.30 14.74
C HIS A 207 -11.34 -12.38 14.22
N GLN A 208 -11.51 -11.21 14.84
CA GLN A 208 -12.58 -10.28 14.50
C GLN A 208 -12.19 -8.85 14.90
N ARG A 209 -12.17 -7.93 13.95
CA ARG A 209 -11.84 -6.52 14.21
C ARG A 209 -12.45 -5.58 13.19
N ILE A 210 -12.53 -4.32 13.59
CA ILE A 210 -12.85 -3.22 12.71
C ILE A 210 -11.67 -2.26 12.61
N ILE A 211 -11.54 -1.62 11.47
CA ILE A 211 -10.65 -0.48 11.26
C ILE A 211 -11.51 0.64 10.68
N VAL A 212 -11.48 1.82 11.30
CA VAL A 212 -12.27 2.97 10.86
C VAL A 212 -11.43 4.24 10.89
N TYR A 213 -11.50 5.04 9.83
CA TYR A 213 -10.77 6.30 9.72
C TYR A 213 -11.37 7.22 8.65
N PRO A 214 -11.29 8.55 8.84
CA PRO A 214 -11.73 9.51 7.85
C PRO A 214 -10.71 9.61 6.71
N ILE A 215 -11.17 9.64 5.45
CA ILE A 215 -10.34 9.72 4.24
C ILE A 215 -10.57 10.99 3.44
N GLY A 216 -11.52 11.80 3.81
CA GLY A 216 -11.81 13.05 3.13
C GLY A 216 -12.89 13.86 3.84
N ARG A 217 -13.13 15.05 3.34
CA ARG A 217 -14.27 15.90 3.76
C ARG A 217 -15.45 15.65 2.82
N ALA A 218 -16.64 15.60 3.38
CA ALA A 218 -17.90 15.54 2.67
C ALA A 218 -18.70 16.84 2.84
N ALA A 219 -19.85 16.90 2.22
CA ALA A 219 -20.74 18.07 2.36
C ALA A 219 -21.28 18.19 3.80
N ARG A 220 -21.78 19.36 4.17
CA ARG A 220 -22.49 19.64 5.44
C ARG A 220 -21.71 19.29 6.71
N GLY A 221 -20.36 19.35 6.67
CA GLY A 221 -19.52 19.04 7.84
C GLY A 221 -19.26 17.54 8.07
N GLN A 222 -19.83 16.66 7.25
CA GLN A 222 -19.58 15.24 7.28
C GLN A 222 -18.17 14.89 6.79
N LEU A 223 -17.74 13.68 7.09
CA LEU A 223 -16.48 13.11 6.62
C LEU A 223 -16.75 11.90 5.76
N LEU A 224 -16.00 11.75 4.68
CA LEU A 224 -15.91 10.47 3.99
C LEU A 224 -15.13 9.52 4.87
N THR A 225 -15.82 8.56 5.46
CA THR A 225 -15.29 7.62 6.44
C THR A 225 -15.12 6.25 5.80
N ASN A 226 -13.89 5.75 5.83
CA ASN A 226 -13.58 4.37 5.46
C ASN A 226 -13.77 3.47 6.67
N TRP A 227 -14.45 2.34 6.48
CA TRP A 227 -14.51 1.28 7.47
C TRP A 227 -14.14 -0.07 6.84
N ILE A 228 -13.53 -0.93 7.66
CA ILE A 228 -13.14 -2.29 7.31
C ILE A 228 -13.60 -3.19 8.46
N CYS A 229 -14.36 -4.23 8.13
CA CYS A 229 -14.65 -5.34 9.02
C CYS A 229 -13.82 -6.54 8.56
N GLN A 230 -13.00 -7.07 9.44
CA GLN A 230 -12.11 -8.19 9.15
C GLN A 230 -12.44 -9.36 10.06
N MET A 231 -12.46 -10.58 9.48
CA MET A 231 -12.72 -11.79 10.24
C MET A 231 -11.97 -13.00 9.73
N THR A 232 -11.66 -13.93 10.63
CA THR A 232 -11.16 -15.26 10.28
C THR A 232 -12.27 -16.11 9.69
N VAL A 233 -11.97 -16.84 8.62
CA VAL A 233 -12.88 -17.78 7.97
C VAL A 233 -12.28 -19.19 7.97
N PRO A 234 -13.12 -20.25 7.81
CA PRO A 234 -12.64 -21.61 7.60
C PRO A 234 -11.68 -21.70 6.41
N ASP A 235 -10.90 -22.77 6.38
CA ASP A 235 -9.85 -23.03 5.38
C ASP A 235 -10.46 -23.47 4.03
N GLN A 236 -11.29 -22.62 3.46
CA GLN A 236 -11.74 -22.75 2.07
C GLN A 236 -11.01 -21.71 1.27
N ALA A 237 -10.25 -22.16 0.25
CA ALA A 237 -9.63 -21.24 -0.68
C ALA A 237 -10.70 -20.28 -1.22
N PRO A 238 -10.52 -18.96 -1.06
CA PRO A 238 -11.47 -18.02 -1.62
C PRO A 238 -11.46 -18.17 -3.15
N PRO A 239 -12.53 -17.81 -3.83
CA PRO A 239 -12.47 -17.62 -5.27
C PRO A 239 -11.36 -16.60 -5.56
N ARG A 240 -10.78 -16.69 -6.75
CA ARG A 240 -9.71 -15.81 -7.22
C ARG A 240 -9.96 -14.36 -6.80
N GLU A 241 -8.95 -13.69 -6.31
CA GLU A 241 -9.05 -12.33 -5.77
C GLU A 241 -9.63 -11.37 -6.82
N ASP A 242 -10.83 -10.91 -6.56
CA ASP A 242 -11.52 -9.90 -7.37
C ASP A 242 -11.73 -8.65 -6.51
N TRP A 243 -11.01 -7.59 -6.86
CA TRP A 243 -11.08 -6.29 -6.17
C TRP A 243 -12.44 -5.57 -6.36
N ASN A 244 -13.34 -6.11 -7.18
CA ASN A 244 -14.68 -5.60 -7.43
C ASN A 244 -15.80 -6.49 -6.88
N ARG A 245 -15.47 -7.48 -6.04
CA ARG A 245 -16.46 -8.38 -5.49
C ARG A 245 -17.36 -7.64 -4.51
N ARG A 246 -18.53 -7.25 -4.96
CA ARG A 246 -19.56 -6.65 -4.11
C ARG A 246 -20.29 -7.72 -3.32
N ILE A 247 -20.71 -7.36 -2.12
CA ILE A 247 -21.51 -8.23 -1.23
C ILE A 247 -22.69 -7.48 -0.64
N GLU A 248 -23.68 -8.23 -0.21
CA GLU A 248 -24.85 -7.71 0.49
C GLU A 248 -24.50 -7.30 1.92
N LYS A 249 -25.00 -6.13 2.35
CA LYS A 249 -24.74 -5.60 3.70
C LYS A 249 -25.21 -6.51 4.83
N GLN A 250 -26.25 -7.30 4.61
CA GLN A 250 -26.77 -8.28 5.58
C GLN A 250 -25.73 -9.32 5.98
N LYS A 251 -24.83 -9.68 5.06
CA LYS A 251 -23.71 -10.59 5.36
C LYS A 251 -22.79 -10.01 6.42
N VAL A 252 -22.49 -8.71 6.32
CA VAL A 252 -21.65 -7.99 7.30
C VAL A 252 -22.38 -7.78 8.61
N LEU A 253 -23.65 -7.36 8.57
CA LEU A 253 -24.49 -7.12 9.73
C LEU A 253 -24.74 -8.39 10.54
N ALA A 254 -24.86 -9.56 9.90
CA ALA A 254 -24.99 -10.85 10.58
C ALA A 254 -23.83 -11.11 11.55
N VAL A 255 -22.64 -10.59 11.27
CA VAL A 255 -21.42 -10.77 12.06
C VAL A 255 -21.14 -9.58 12.98
N PHE A 256 -21.23 -8.36 12.44
CA PHE A 256 -20.83 -7.12 13.12
C PHE A 256 -22.02 -6.29 13.60
N GLY A 257 -23.24 -6.68 13.32
CA GLY A 257 -24.44 -5.91 13.67
C GLY A 257 -24.71 -5.71 15.17
N ARG A 258 -23.97 -6.41 16.03
CA ARG A 258 -24.02 -6.22 17.50
C ARG A 258 -22.88 -5.37 18.04
N TRP A 259 -21.93 -4.95 17.20
CA TRP A 259 -20.80 -4.13 17.61
C TRP A 259 -21.26 -2.68 17.79
N ARG A 260 -21.29 -2.22 19.02
CA ARG A 260 -21.66 -0.86 19.42
C ARG A 260 -20.53 -0.26 20.25
N PHE A 261 -20.13 0.93 19.89
CA PHE A 261 -19.13 1.69 20.64
C PHE A 261 -19.74 3.00 21.09
N SER A 262 -19.30 3.54 22.22
CA SER A 262 -19.75 4.85 22.68
C SER A 262 -19.39 5.99 21.72
N TRP A 263 -18.39 5.77 20.87
CA TRP A 263 -17.83 6.73 19.92
C TRP A 263 -18.21 6.43 18.46
N LEU A 264 -18.86 5.31 18.13
CA LEU A 264 -19.24 4.94 16.75
C LEU A 264 -20.42 3.96 16.75
N ASP A 265 -21.43 4.26 15.95
CA ASP A 265 -22.46 3.28 15.56
C ASP A 265 -22.04 2.55 14.28
N LEU A 266 -21.30 1.45 14.44
CA LEU A 266 -20.81 0.66 13.30
C LEU A 266 -21.96 0.11 12.43
N PRO A 267 -23.04 -0.48 12.97
CA PRO A 267 -24.16 -0.92 12.16
C PRO A 267 -24.78 0.19 11.31
N ALA A 268 -24.90 1.41 11.84
CA ALA A 268 -25.41 2.53 11.07
C ALA A 268 -24.49 2.88 9.88
N LEU A 269 -23.15 2.82 10.04
CA LEU A 269 -22.23 2.98 8.94
C LEU A 269 -22.38 1.90 7.86
N ILE A 270 -22.55 0.64 8.27
CA ILE A 270 -22.76 -0.49 7.36
C ILE A 270 -24.08 -0.30 6.57
N GLU A 271 -25.16 0.07 7.26
CA GLU A 271 -26.47 0.28 6.64
C GLU A 271 -26.48 1.43 5.62
N GLN A 272 -25.76 2.50 5.88
CA GLN A 272 -25.63 3.67 5.01
C GLN A 272 -24.73 3.40 3.78
N SER A 273 -23.91 2.37 3.82
CA SER A 273 -22.98 2.04 2.72
C SER A 273 -23.76 1.56 1.48
N LEU A 274 -23.48 2.16 0.33
CA LEU A 274 -24.09 1.78 -0.96
C LEU A 274 -23.44 0.51 -1.50
N ASP A 275 -22.11 0.48 -1.52
CA ASP A 275 -21.30 -0.62 -2.06
C ASP A 275 -20.35 -1.13 -0.98
N ILE A 276 -20.42 -2.42 -0.70
CA ILE A 276 -19.48 -3.11 0.20
C ILE A 276 -18.70 -4.11 -0.62
N TYR A 277 -17.38 -4.08 -0.47
CA TYR A 277 -16.45 -4.94 -1.20
C TYR A 277 -15.84 -5.98 -0.26
N GLU A 278 -15.74 -7.23 -0.75
CA GLU A 278 -15.09 -8.33 -0.06
C GLU A 278 -13.71 -8.61 -0.68
N PHE A 279 -12.70 -8.70 0.17
CA PHE A 279 -11.32 -9.02 -0.22
C PHE A 279 -10.79 -10.16 0.62
N PRO A 280 -10.22 -11.21 0.03
CA PRO A 280 -9.42 -12.17 0.76
C PRO A 280 -8.11 -11.51 1.20
N LEU A 281 -7.65 -11.82 2.40
CA LEU A 281 -6.34 -11.41 2.86
C LEU A 281 -5.30 -12.38 2.30
N VAL A 282 -4.50 -11.88 1.37
CA VAL A 282 -3.47 -12.68 0.70
C VAL A 282 -2.11 -11.99 0.77
N ASP A 283 -1.06 -12.80 0.76
CA ASP A 283 0.33 -12.37 0.62
C ASP A 283 1.11 -13.41 -0.21
N ARG A 284 2.42 -13.21 -0.40
CA ARG A 284 3.33 -14.22 -0.93
C ARG A 284 4.51 -14.40 0.00
N ASP A 285 5.16 -15.55 -0.09
CA ASP A 285 6.40 -15.77 0.63
C ASP A 285 7.49 -14.83 0.12
N PRO A 286 8.34 -14.32 1.04
CA PRO A 286 9.51 -13.56 0.67
C PRO A 286 10.42 -14.37 -0.27
N VAL A 287 10.85 -13.72 -1.35
CA VAL A 287 11.79 -14.33 -2.30
C VAL A 287 13.23 -13.95 -1.95
N SER A 288 14.17 -14.80 -2.35
CA SER A 288 15.59 -14.61 -2.07
C SER A 288 16.24 -13.50 -2.92
N ARG A 289 15.57 -13.06 -4.00
CA ARG A 289 16.12 -12.11 -4.96
C ARG A 289 14.99 -11.37 -5.71
N TRP A 290 15.14 -10.05 -5.93
CA TRP A 290 14.22 -9.27 -6.75
C TRP A 290 14.77 -8.95 -8.14
N SER A 291 16.10 -8.90 -8.26
CA SER A 291 16.79 -8.44 -9.48
C SER A 291 17.52 -9.58 -10.18
N PHE A 292 17.32 -9.68 -11.50
CA PHE A 292 17.90 -10.71 -12.38
C PHE A 292 18.48 -10.03 -13.63
N GLY A 293 19.75 -9.68 -13.59
CA GLY A 293 20.36 -8.88 -14.64
C GLY A 293 19.62 -7.56 -14.82
N PRO A 294 19.12 -7.25 -16.02
CA PRO A 294 18.41 -5.98 -16.30
C PRO A 294 16.91 -5.99 -15.93
N VAL A 295 16.44 -6.98 -15.17
CA VAL A 295 15.03 -7.11 -14.74
C VAL A 295 14.94 -7.06 -13.22
N THR A 296 14.00 -6.28 -12.68
CA THR A 296 13.71 -6.23 -11.23
C THR A 296 12.23 -6.15 -10.93
N LEU A 297 11.87 -6.43 -9.68
CA LEU A 297 10.51 -6.32 -9.12
C LEU A 297 10.42 -5.10 -8.20
N LEU A 298 9.21 -4.52 -8.07
CA LEU A 298 8.93 -3.36 -7.25
C LEU A 298 7.53 -3.44 -6.61
N GLY A 299 7.39 -3.01 -5.36
CA GLY A 299 6.11 -2.97 -4.65
C GLY A 299 5.49 -4.36 -4.50
N ASP A 300 4.16 -4.49 -4.71
CA ASP A 300 3.46 -5.77 -4.53
C ASP A 300 3.91 -6.88 -5.51
N ALA A 301 4.64 -6.57 -6.57
CA ALA A 301 5.29 -7.58 -7.39
C ALA A 301 6.51 -8.20 -6.68
N ALA A 302 7.21 -7.41 -5.87
CA ALA A 302 8.39 -7.83 -5.10
C ALA A 302 8.02 -8.40 -3.73
N HIS A 303 7.17 -7.70 -2.98
CA HIS A 303 6.86 -7.98 -1.58
C HIS A 303 5.37 -7.77 -1.25
N PRO A 304 4.45 -8.54 -1.87
CA PRO A 304 3.04 -8.46 -1.51
C PRO A 304 2.87 -8.88 -0.06
N MET A 305 2.28 -8.01 0.75
CA MET A 305 2.17 -8.18 2.19
C MET A 305 0.76 -7.94 2.69
N GLN A 306 0.42 -8.52 3.83
CA GLN A 306 -0.82 -8.20 4.51
C GLN A 306 -0.86 -6.72 4.91
N PRO A 307 -2.04 -6.05 4.91
CA PRO A 307 -2.14 -4.61 5.15
C PRO A 307 -1.95 -4.19 6.63
N ILE A 308 -1.37 -5.07 7.43
CA ILE A 308 -1.02 -4.82 8.82
C ILE A 308 0.03 -3.69 8.90
N GLY A 309 -0.17 -2.73 9.78
CA GLY A 309 0.71 -1.57 9.92
C GLY A 309 0.70 -0.62 8.72
N SER A 310 -0.18 -0.86 7.71
CA SER A 310 -0.39 0.04 6.56
C SER A 310 0.88 0.37 5.76
N GLN A 311 1.73 -0.62 5.46
CA GLN A 311 3.05 -0.39 4.87
C GLN A 311 3.08 -0.46 3.34
N ALA A 312 2.32 -1.36 2.70
CA ALA A 312 2.53 -1.76 1.31
C ALA A 312 2.65 -0.58 0.31
N GLY A 313 1.67 0.34 0.31
CA GLY A 313 1.70 1.49 -0.61
C GLY A 313 2.85 2.45 -0.36
N SER A 314 3.18 2.68 0.92
CA SER A 314 4.29 3.56 1.31
C SER A 314 5.64 2.97 0.94
N GLN A 315 5.83 1.67 1.15
CA GLN A 315 7.06 0.98 0.80
C GLN A 315 7.26 0.90 -0.71
N ALA A 316 6.19 0.76 -1.51
CA ALA A 316 6.28 0.81 -2.96
C ALA A 316 6.77 2.19 -3.49
N ILE A 317 6.39 3.30 -2.82
CA ILE A 317 6.89 4.63 -3.13
C ILE A 317 8.39 4.74 -2.78
N LEU A 318 8.79 4.23 -1.61
CA LEU A 318 10.18 4.20 -1.18
C LEU A 318 11.05 3.33 -2.11
N ASP A 319 10.53 2.19 -2.58
CA ASP A 319 11.20 1.35 -3.57
C ASP A 319 11.49 2.12 -4.86
N ALA A 320 10.49 2.88 -5.34
CA ALA A 320 10.64 3.69 -6.54
C ALA A 320 11.79 4.70 -6.42
N ARG A 321 11.90 5.35 -5.27
CA ARG A 321 12.95 6.32 -4.98
C ARG A 321 14.32 5.64 -4.83
N ALA A 322 14.39 4.53 -4.09
CA ALA A 322 15.62 3.77 -3.89
C ALA A 322 16.16 3.19 -5.20
N LEU A 323 15.28 2.65 -6.05
CA LEU A 323 15.64 2.15 -7.37
C LEU A 323 16.18 3.27 -8.27
N THR A 324 15.51 4.43 -8.28
CA THR A 324 15.98 5.58 -9.05
C THR A 324 17.35 6.04 -8.60
N ARG A 325 17.59 6.14 -7.29
CA ARG A 325 18.90 6.47 -6.74
C ARG A 325 19.97 5.47 -7.18
N ALA A 326 19.69 4.17 -7.06
CA ALA A 326 20.63 3.14 -7.47
C ALA A 326 21.02 3.25 -8.95
N ILE A 327 20.06 3.59 -9.82
CA ILE A 327 20.33 3.80 -11.26
C ILE A 327 21.17 5.06 -11.51
N ILE A 328 20.97 6.14 -10.75
CA ILE A 328 21.76 7.37 -10.88
C ILE A 328 23.22 7.16 -10.44
N GLU A 329 23.41 6.41 -9.36
CA GLU A 329 24.71 6.23 -8.71
C GLU A 329 25.53 5.07 -9.28
N THR A 330 25.02 4.37 -10.32
CA THR A 330 25.67 3.17 -10.86
C THR A 330 25.57 3.15 -12.38
N ASP A 331 26.70 3.11 -13.09
CA ASP A 331 26.75 3.15 -14.54
C ASP A 331 26.17 1.89 -15.22
N ASP A 332 26.36 0.72 -14.59
CA ASP A 332 25.82 -0.54 -15.10
C ASP A 332 24.40 -0.79 -14.57
N PRO A 333 23.38 -0.88 -15.44
CA PRO A 333 22.02 -1.10 -15.02
C PRO A 333 21.80 -2.36 -14.16
N SER A 334 22.48 -3.46 -14.48
CA SER A 334 22.35 -4.73 -13.71
C SER A 334 22.93 -4.60 -12.31
N ALA A 335 24.04 -3.89 -12.15
CA ALA A 335 24.62 -3.59 -10.83
C ALA A 335 23.74 -2.63 -10.04
N ALA A 336 23.12 -1.64 -10.68
CA ALA A 336 22.15 -0.75 -10.06
C ALA A 336 20.95 -1.52 -9.48
N LEU A 337 20.38 -2.43 -10.27
CA LEU A 337 19.26 -3.26 -9.82
C LEU A 337 19.65 -4.20 -8.66
N ALA A 338 20.84 -4.78 -8.72
CA ALA A 338 21.36 -5.63 -7.63
C ALA A 338 21.56 -4.83 -6.33
N ARG A 339 22.02 -3.58 -6.42
CA ARG A 339 22.17 -2.68 -5.27
C ARG A 339 20.81 -2.32 -4.65
N TYR A 340 19.82 -2.00 -5.47
CA TYR A 340 18.44 -1.77 -5.03
C TYR A 340 17.88 -2.98 -4.28
N ASP A 341 18.03 -4.19 -4.84
CA ASP A 341 17.62 -5.45 -4.22
C ASP A 341 18.29 -5.64 -2.86
N ALA A 342 19.61 -5.50 -2.78
CA ALA A 342 20.38 -5.68 -1.55
C ALA A 342 19.98 -4.69 -0.45
N GLU A 343 19.60 -3.47 -0.82
CA GLU A 343 19.18 -2.44 0.13
C GLU A 343 17.76 -2.68 0.63
N ARG A 344 16.81 -2.97 -0.27
CA ARG A 344 15.38 -2.93 0.08
C ARG A 344 14.81 -4.27 0.52
N ARG A 345 15.22 -5.36 -0.14
CA ARG A 345 14.62 -6.69 0.07
C ARG A 345 14.72 -7.21 1.51
N PRO A 346 15.85 -7.13 2.23
CA PRO A 346 15.91 -7.67 3.59
C PRO A 346 14.89 -7.05 4.53
N ALA A 347 14.73 -5.73 4.51
CA ALA A 347 13.76 -5.03 5.34
C ALA A 347 12.32 -5.37 4.95
N MET A 348 12.02 -5.48 3.65
CA MET A 348 10.68 -5.82 3.18
C MET A 348 10.31 -7.27 3.49
N ASN A 349 11.26 -8.20 3.43
CA ASN A 349 11.06 -9.58 3.85
C ASN A 349 10.73 -9.66 5.34
N ASP A 350 11.44 -8.92 6.19
CA ASP A 350 11.17 -8.86 7.63
C ASP A 350 9.77 -8.28 7.91
N ILE A 351 9.40 -7.16 7.28
CA ILE A 351 8.08 -6.55 7.42
C ILE A 351 6.98 -7.52 6.97
N THR A 352 7.15 -8.22 5.85
CA THR A 352 6.17 -9.20 5.35
C THR A 352 5.92 -10.30 6.37
N LEU A 353 6.98 -10.83 6.99
CA LEU A 353 6.86 -11.86 8.01
C LEU A 353 6.26 -11.35 9.32
N ARG A 354 6.64 -10.14 9.76
CA ARG A 354 6.06 -9.49 10.95
C ARG A 354 4.57 -9.21 10.78
N ASN A 355 4.14 -8.81 9.58
CA ASN A 355 2.73 -8.57 9.29
C ASN A 355 1.88 -9.84 9.47
N ARG A 356 2.41 -11.02 9.20
CA ARG A 356 1.74 -12.31 9.46
C ARG A 356 1.49 -12.56 10.95
N ASN A 357 2.29 -11.94 11.82
CA ASN A 357 2.22 -12.04 13.28
C ASN A 357 1.60 -10.77 13.91
N LEU A 358 0.65 -10.12 13.21
CA LEU A 358 -0.09 -8.93 13.65
C LEU A 358 0.73 -7.64 13.80
N GLY A 359 2.04 -7.64 13.67
CA GLY A 359 2.83 -6.42 13.82
C GLY A 359 2.46 -5.63 15.09
N PRO A 360 2.12 -4.32 14.97
CA PRO A 360 1.77 -3.50 16.14
C PRO A 360 0.42 -3.87 16.77
N GLU A 361 -0.43 -4.62 16.07
CA GLU A 361 -1.76 -5.01 16.52
C GLU A 361 -1.72 -6.26 17.45
N ALA A 362 -0.55 -6.85 17.68
CA ALA A 362 -0.34 -7.95 18.61
C ALA A 362 -0.77 -7.58 20.05
N ALA A 363 -0.66 -6.31 20.43
CA ALA A 363 -1.13 -5.81 21.72
C ALA A 363 -2.65 -6.05 21.92
N MET A 364 -3.45 -5.94 20.87
CA MET A 364 -4.90 -6.17 20.95
C MET A 364 -5.23 -7.63 21.23
N GLN A 365 -4.50 -8.55 20.59
CA GLN A 365 -4.68 -9.99 20.83
C GLN A 365 -4.27 -10.37 22.24
N LEU A 366 -3.17 -9.84 22.75
CA LEU A 366 -2.71 -10.09 24.10
C LEU A 366 -3.72 -9.59 25.15
N VAL A 367 -4.33 -8.44 24.92
CA VAL A 367 -5.39 -7.89 25.78
C VAL A 367 -6.65 -8.77 25.71
N GLU A 368 -7.04 -9.26 24.54
CA GLU A 368 -8.17 -10.19 24.41
C GLU A 368 -7.93 -11.49 25.21
N GLU A 369 -6.72 -12.01 25.21
CA GLU A 369 -6.36 -13.23 25.96
C GLU A 369 -6.37 -13.02 27.48
N ARG A 370 -5.90 -11.85 27.96
CA ARG A 370 -5.81 -11.54 29.40
C ARG A 370 -7.11 -11.00 29.99
N ALA A 371 -7.89 -10.27 29.18
CA ALA A 371 -9.11 -9.60 29.62
C ALA A 371 -10.26 -9.73 28.60
N PRO A 372 -10.74 -10.94 28.26
CA PRO A 372 -11.74 -11.18 27.22
C PRO A 372 -13.09 -10.53 27.50
N ASN A 373 -13.37 -10.15 28.75
CA ASN A 373 -14.59 -9.47 29.15
C ASN A 373 -14.44 -7.96 29.35
N GLY A 374 -13.31 -7.41 28.91
CA GLY A 374 -12.98 -6.00 29.12
C GLY A 374 -12.23 -5.74 30.42
N PHE A 375 -11.91 -4.48 30.69
CA PHE A 375 -11.09 -4.05 31.81
C PHE A 375 -11.59 -2.71 32.38
N ALA A 376 -11.30 -2.46 33.65
CA ALA A 376 -11.53 -1.16 34.27
C ALA A 376 -10.37 -0.19 33.94
N ARG A 377 -9.15 -0.68 34.03
CA ARG A 377 -7.92 0.07 33.72
C ARG A 377 -7.00 -0.82 32.90
N ILE A 378 -6.44 -0.28 31.84
CA ILE A 378 -5.56 -1.04 30.94
C ILE A 378 -4.26 -1.47 31.64
N GLU A 379 -3.76 -0.68 32.59
CA GLU A 379 -2.55 -0.96 33.35
C GLU A 379 -2.65 -2.24 34.20
N ASP A 380 -3.87 -2.66 34.52
CA ASP A 380 -4.12 -3.92 35.25
C ASP A 380 -4.02 -5.16 34.32
N VAL A 381 -4.04 -4.96 33.00
CA VAL A 381 -3.98 -6.02 31.97
C VAL A 381 -2.61 -6.10 31.31
N ILE A 382 -2.03 -4.95 30.95
CA ILE A 382 -0.75 -4.85 30.27
C ILE A 382 -0.03 -3.56 30.67
N SER A 383 1.26 -3.69 30.97
CA SER A 383 2.06 -2.54 31.36
C SER A 383 2.37 -1.62 30.17
N ARG A 384 2.58 -0.34 30.45
CA ARG A 384 3.01 0.64 29.43
C ARG A 384 4.30 0.23 28.75
N HIS A 385 5.27 -0.29 29.49
CA HIS A 385 6.53 -0.79 28.96
C HIS A 385 6.32 -1.93 27.95
N GLU A 386 5.42 -2.86 28.23
CA GLU A 386 5.11 -3.98 27.32
C GLU A 386 4.42 -3.48 26.04
N LEU A 387 3.48 -2.54 26.15
CA LEU A 387 2.83 -1.89 25.00
C LEU A 387 3.86 -1.16 24.11
N ASP A 388 4.72 -0.38 24.72
CA ASP A 388 5.76 0.37 24.00
C ASP A 388 6.77 -0.58 23.34
N ALA A 389 7.12 -1.70 23.98
CA ALA A 389 8.01 -2.71 23.40
C ALA A 389 7.39 -3.35 22.12
N ILE A 390 6.08 -3.66 22.14
CA ILE A 390 5.38 -4.22 20.97
C ILE A 390 5.32 -3.20 19.83
N THR A 391 4.90 -1.97 20.11
CA THR A 391 4.66 -0.94 19.10
C THR A 391 5.97 -0.37 18.52
N ASN A 392 6.97 -0.09 19.37
CA ASN A 392 8.25 0.47 18.95
C ASN A 392 9.09 -0.52 18.12
N SER A 393 9.03 -1.82 18.44
CA SER A 393 9.76 -2.84 17.67
C SER A 393 9.33 -2.87 16.20
N PHE A 394 8.05 -2.67 15.94
CA PHE A 394 7.51 -2.59 14.59
C PHE A 394 7.87 -1.26 13.91
N ALA A 395 7.72 -0.14 14.61
CA ALA A 395 8.04 1.19 14.06
C ALA A 395 9.51 1.29 13.62
N THR A 396 10.42 0.75 14.42
CA THR A 396 11.86 0.69 14.08
C THR A 396 12.11 -0.17 12.84
N ALA A 397 11.53 -1.38 12.79
CA ALA A 397 11.68 -2.27 11.65
C ALA A 397 11.10 -1.68 10.35
N ALA A 398 10.02 -0.93 10.44
CA ALA A 398 9.36 -0.27 9.32
C ALA A 398 10.00 1.08 8.92
N GLY A 399 11.01 1.56 9.65
CA GLY A 399 11.64 2.86 9.39
C GLY A 399 10.69 4.04 9.60
N LEU A 400 9.81 3.96 10.58
CA LEU A 400 8.76 4.96 10.85
C LEU A 400 9.12 5.97 11.93
N ASP A 401 10.31 5.92 12.49
CA ASP A 401 10.75 6.92 13.45
C ASP A 401 10.77 8.31 12.81
N VAL A 402 9.92 9.21 13.31
CA VAL A 402 9.66 10.53 12.72
C VAL A 402 10.94 11.38 12.64
N LYS A 403 11.82 11.27 13.63
CA LYS A 403 13.10 11.99 13.62
C LYS A 403 13.99 11.48 12.49
N THR A 404 14.17 10.17 12.39
CA THR A 404 14.94 9.52 11.32
C THR A 404 14.36 9.87 9.94
N VAL A 405 13.04 9.91 9.81
CA VAL A 405 12.37 10.29 8.54
C VAL A 405 12.68 11.73 8.16
N ASN A 406 12.64 12.66 9.12
CA ASN A 406 12.86 14.08 8.85
C ASN A 406 14.34 14.40 8.62
N ASP A 407 15.25 13.72 9.32
CA ASP A 407 16.70 13.97 9.25
C ASP A 407 17.37 13.23 8.08
N ARG A 408 16.69 12.25 7.47
CA ARG A 408 17.24 11.48 6.35
C ARG A 408 17.43 12.38 5.11
N PRO A 409 18.58 12.32 4.41
CA PRO A 409 18.74 13.01 3.13
C PRO A 409 17.73 12.47 2.09
N SER A 410 17.41 13.29 1.08
CA SER A 410 16.57 12.86 -0.05
C SER A 410 17.18 11.63 -0.73
N TYR A 411 16.33 10.72 -1.21
CA TYR A 411 16.79 9.59 -2.03
C TYR A 411 17.38 10.05 -3.36
N VAL A 412 16.84 11.12 -3.91
CA VAL A 412 17.26 11.65 -5.20
C VAL A 412 17.55 13.13 -5.01
N HIS A 413 18.83 13.51 -5.02
CA HIS A 413 19.24 14.90 -5.10
C HIS A 413 18.97 15.38 -6.54
N GLY A 414 17.77 15.88 -6.79
CA GLY A 414 17.41 16.48 -8.07
C GLY A 414 17.61 17.98 -8.02
N HIS A 415 18.06 18.56 -9.12
CA HIS A 415 17.91 19.99 -9.35
C HIS A 415 16.41 20.31 -9.29
N VAL A 416 15.95 20.82 -8.17
CA VAL A 416 14.67 21.52 -8.10
C VAL A 416 14.95 22.86 -8.78
N GLU A 417 14.60 22.99 -10.04
CA GLU A 417 14.36 24.31 -10.59
C GLU A 417 13.15 24.84 -9.83
N THR A 418 13.41 25.73 -8.88
CA THR A 418 12.40 26.54 -8.23
C THR A 418 11.97 27.60 -9.23
N ASP A 419 10.82 27.38 -9.87
CA ASP A 419 10.01 28.45 -10.46
C ASP A 419 9.14 29.12 -9.39
#